data_ffa099fbf8f6d41f49f9d096a3aec739
#
_entry.id   ffa099fbf8f6d41f49f9d096a3aec739
#
_cell.length_a   1.000
_cell.length_b   1.000
_cell.length_c   1.000
_cell.angle_alpha   90.00
_cell.angle_beta   90.00
_cell.angle_gamma   90.00
#
_symmetry.space_group_name_H-M   'P 1'
#
loop_
_entity.id
_entity.type
_entity.pdbx_description
1 polymer ?
#
loop_
_entity_poly.entity_id
_entity_poly.type
_entity_poly.pdbx_seq_one_letter_code
_entity_poly.pdbx_strand_id
1 'polypeptide(L)'
;MRGVRESTPAPAAVVLGLPGVLLACCILVLAMESAAGLVPTAKDYQLTLAEAAALHDIAEIVRLVRSGADPRQPAPVRAGMIREERMVVTPMTAAILERRVDVIAILADVGARIRPDEVAQYWCLAQARGDTAVLAAVEAQAPRPANIDCSTASRLPASNE
;
A
#
# COMPACT_ATOMS: atom_id res chain seq x y z
N MET A 1 68.31 -27.59 -40.35
CA MET A 1 67.27 -28.17 -39.39
C MET A 1 66.48 -27.00 -38.80
N ARG A 2 65.30 -26.72 -39.34
CA ARG A 2 64.39 -25.65 -38.83
C ARG A 2 63.36 -26.29 -37.85
N GLY A 3 63.46 -25.95 -36.60
CA GLY A 3 62.46 -26.35 -35.62
C GLY A 3 61.15 -25.62 -35.80
N VAL A 4 60.11 -26.37 -36.09
CA VAL A 4 58.69 -25.88 -36.11
C VAL A 4 58.26 -25.67 -34.67
N ARG A 5 58.03 -24.41 -34.28
CA ARG A 5 57.36 -24.09 -33.04
C ARG A 5 55.86 -24.36 -33.20
N GLU A 6 55.40 -25.40 -32.60
CA GLU A 6 53.95 -25.60 -32.37
C GLU A 6 53.43 -24.54 -31.39
N SER A 7 52.67 -23.61 -31.92
CA SER A 7 51.88 -22.66 -31.11
C SER A 7 50.62 -23.38 -30.64
N THR A 8 50.61 -23.74 -29.40
CA THR A 8 49.40 -24.20 -28.68
C THR A 8 48.31 -23.11 -28.75
N PRO A 9 47.10 -23.41 -29.24
CA PRO A 9 46.02 -22.44 -29.23
C PRO A 9 45.61 -22.20 -27.77
N ALA A 10 45.75 -20.95 -27.33
CA ALA A 10 45.27 -20.51 -26.02
C ALA A 10 43.75 -20.70 -25.92
N PRO A 11 43.23 -21.01 -24.73
CA PRO A 11 41.83 -21.43 -24.52
C PRO A 11 40.88 -20.23 -24.61
N ALA A 12 40.61 -19.77 -25.83
CA ALA A 12 39.57 -18.76 -26.09
C ALA A 12 38.16 -19.26 -25.67
N ALA A 13 37.97 -20.58 -25.58
CA ALA A 13 36.72 -21.19 -25.18
C ALA A 13 36.38 -20.98 -23.67
N VAL A 14 37.39 -20.77 -22.82
CA VAL A 14 37.17 -20.57 -21.38
C VAL A 14 36.67 -19.16 -21.08
N VAL A 15 37.07 -18.15 -21.86
CA VAL A 15 36.71 -16.75 -21.62
C VAL A 15 35.26 -16.47 -22.01
N LEU A 16 34.69 -17.16 -23.00
CA LEU A 16 33.30 -17.01 -23.41
C LEU A 16 32.30 -17.85 -22.60
N GLY A 17 32.77 -18.91 -21.95
CA GLY A 17 31.90 -19.78 -21.15
C GLY A 17 31.55 -19.22 -19.75
N LEU A 18 32.46 -18.43 -19.17
CA LEU A 18 32.31 -17.93 -17.80
C LEU A 18 31.10 -17.00 -17.60
N PRO A 19 30.81 -16.00 -18.47
CA PRO A 19 29.62 -15.17 -18.30
C PRO A 19 28.32 -15.93 -18.53
N GLY A 20 28.31 -16.93 -19.41
CA GLY A 20 27.13 -17.77 -19.64
C GLY A 20 26.77 -18.65 -18.44
N VAL A 21 27.77 -19.23 -17.78
CA VAL A 21 27.57 -20.03 -16.57
C VAL A 21 27.11 -19.17 -15.40
N LEU A 22 27.67 -17.97 -15.23
CA LEU A 22 27.23 -17.03 -14.19
C LEU A 22 25.79 -16.58 -14.42
N LEU A 23 25.40 -16.25 -15.65
CA LEU A 23 24.04 -15.89 -15.99
C LEU A 23 23.05 -17.02 -15.71
N ALA A 24 23.40 -18.25 -16.11
CA ALA A 24 22.58 -19.42 -15.84
C ALA A 24 22.42 -19.69 -14.34
N CYS A 25 23.50 -19.56 -13.55
CA CYS A 25 23.46 -19.67 -12.11
C CYS A 25 22.56 -18.60 -11.46
N CYS A 26 22.64 -17.34 -11.88
CA CYS A 26 21.78 -16.26 -11.39
C CYS A 26 20.30 -16.52 -11.70
N ILE A 27 19.99 -16.98 -12.93
CA ILE A 27 18.61 -17.31 -13.30
C ILE A 27 18.10 -18.48 -12.46
N LEU A 28 18.93 -19.48 -12.19
CA LEU A 28 18.55 -20.65 -11.41
C LEU A 28 18.31 -20.29 -9.94
N VAL A 29 19.14 -19.42 -9.36
CA VAL A 29 18.95 -18.91 -7.99
C VAL A 29 17.64 -18.11 -7.90
N LEU A 30 17.40 -17.18 -8.83
CA LEU A 30 16.16 -16.40 -8.86
C LEU A 30 14.92 -17.29 -9.04
N ALA A 31 15.02 -18.33 -9.87
CA ALA A 31 13.94 -19.30 -10.05
C ALA A 31 13.67 -20.12 -8.78
N MET A 32 14.73 -20.51 -8.06
CA MET A 32 14.59 -21.22 -6.78
C MET A 32 13.98 -20.34 -5.69
N GLU A 33 14.39 -19.07 -5.58
CA GLU A 33 13.79 -18.11 -4.65
C GLU A 33 12.32 -17.86 -4.94
N SER A 34 11.95 -17.76 -6.22
CA SER A 34 10.54 -17.64 -6.65
C SER A 34 9.73 -18.89 -6.30
N ALA A 35 10.29 -20.08 -6.48
CA ALA A 35 9.64 -21.34 -6.17
C ALA A 35 9.52 -21.59 -4.65
N ALA A 36 10.45 -21.04 -3.87
CA ALA A 36 10.43 -21.11 -2.41
C ALA A 36 9.49 -20.06 -1.76
N GLY A 37 8.82 -19.20 -2.57
CA GLY A 37 7.96 -18.12 -2.05
C GLY A 37 8.72 -17.01 -1.33
N LEU A 38 10.06 -16.97 -1.45
CA LEU A 38 10.91 -15.96 -0.82
C LEU A 38 10.90 -14.63 -1.60
N VAL A 39 10.56 -14.66 -2.88
CA VAL A 39 10.34 -13.45 -3.68
C VAL A 39 8.87 -13.08 -3.53
N PRO A 40 8.55 -11.91 -2.94
CA PRO A 40 7.17 -11.45 -2.84
C PRO A 40 6.60 -11.38 -4.27
N THR A 41 5.48 -12.07 -4.47
CA THR A 41 4.80 -12.05 -5.77
C THR A 41 4.26 -10.64 -6.05
N ALA A 42 4.06 -10.29 -7.30
CA ALA A 42 3.46 -9.01 -7.68
C ALA A 42 2.10 -8.78 -6.99
N LYS A 43 1.45 -9.85 -6.53
CA LYS A 43 0.20 -9.81 -5.77
C LYS A 43 0.39 -9.26 -4.35
N ASP A 44 1.57 -9.51 -3.74
CA ASP A 44 1.91 -9.01 -2.39
C ASP A 44 2.24 -7.51 -2.39
N TYR A 45 2.52 -6.94 -3.57
CA TYR A 45 2.77 -5.50 -3.74
C TYR A 45 1.51 -4.71 -4.13
N GLN A 46 0.37 -5.37 -4.37
CA GLN A 46 -0.85 -4.64 -4.66
C GLN A 46 -1.32 -3.91 -3.40
N LEU A 47 -1.46 -2.59 -3.53
CA LEU A 47 -2.01 -1.76 -2.47
C LEU A 47 -3.49 -2.07 -2.29
N THR A 48 -3.94 -2.14 -1.05
CA THR A 48 -5.36 -2.06 -0.75
C THR A 48 -5.85 -0.61 -0.92
N LEU A 49 -7.16 -0.41 -1.06
CA LEU A 49 -7.70 0.93 -1.19
C LEU A 49 -7.43 1.79 0.06
N ALA A 50 -7.39 1.18 1.25
CA ALA A 50 -7.02 1.86 2.49
C ALA A 50 -5.53 2.25 2.51
N GLU A 51 -4.64 1.40 1.99
CA GLU A 51 -3.22 1.71 1.84
C GLU A 51 -2.96 2.82 0.82
N ALA A 52 -3.65 2.78 -0.33
CA ALA A 52 -3.57 3.83 -1.33
C ALA A 52 -4.04 5.19 -0.76
N ALA A 53 -5.10 5.18 0.06
CA ALA A 53 -5.58 6.38 0.74
C ALA A 53 -4.56 6.91 1.77
N ALA A 54 -3.93 6.03 2.56
CA ALA A 54 -2.88 6.41 3.52
C ALA A 54 -1.66 7.02 2.82
N LEU A 55 -1.23 6.43 1.71
CA LEU A 55 -0.06 6.87 0.93
C LEU A 55 -0.32 8.10 0.06
N HIS A 56 -1.57 8.59 -0.02
CA HIS A 56 -1.96 9.69 -0.91
C HIS A 56 -1.79 9.33 -2.40
N ASP A 57 -1.98 8.07 -2.74
CA ASP A 57 -1.90 7.63 -4.15
C ASP A 57 -3.28 7.72 -4.83
N ILE A 58 -3.60 8.92 -5.30
CA ILE A 58 -4.89 9.23 -5.95
C ILE A 58 -5.08 8.39 -7.21
N ALA A 59 -4.01 8.17 -7.98
CA ALA A 59 -4.09 7.40 -9.22
C ALA A 59 -4.48 5.94 -8.92
N GLU A 60 -3.90 5.37 -7.88
CA GLU A 60 -4.20 4.01 -7.45
C GLU A 60 -5.61 3.90 -6.84
N ILE A 61 -6.06 4.90 -6.04
CA ILE A 61 -7.44 4.97 -5.55
C ILE A 61 -8.43 4.88 -6.71
N VAL A 62 -8.27 5.75 -7.72
CA VAL A 62 -9.15 5.79 -8.89
C VAL A 62 -9.08 4.47 -9.68
N ARG A 63 -7.90 3.89 -9.85
CA ARG A 63 -7.70 2.61 -10.52
C ARG A 63 -8.42 1.48 -9.81
N LEU A 64 -8.26 1.37 -8.50
CA LEU A 64 -8.88 0.33 -7.67
C LEU A 64 -10.41 0.43 -7.69
N VAL A 65 -10.96 1.64 -7.52
CA VAL A 65 -12.42 1.84 -7.57
C VAL A 65 -12.98 1.49 -8.96
N ARG A 66 -12.30 1.88 -10.04
CA ARG A 66 -12.70 1.49 -11.41
C ARG A 66 -12.62 -0.01 -11.66
N SER A 67 -11.73 -0.70 -10.97
CA SER A 67 -11.63 -2.18 -11.04
C SER A 67 -12.66 -2.90 -10.16
N GLY A 68 -13.54 -2.15 -9.47
CA GLY A 68 -14.65 -2.69 -8.68
C GLY A 68 -14.38 -2.78 -7.18
N ALA A 69 -13.30 -2.19 -6.67
CA ALA A 69 -13.08 -2.09 -5.22
C ALA A 69 -14.13 -1.17 -4.59
N ASP A 70 -14.76 -1.64 -3.50
CA ASP A 70 -15.73 -0.84 -2.74
C ASP A 70 -14.98 0.20 -1.90
N PRO A 71 -15.19 1.51 -2.13
CA PRO A 71 -14.50 2.58 -1.39
C PRO A 71 -14.93 2.68 0.09
N ARG A 72 -15.91 1.92 0.52
CA ARG A 72 -16.39 1.88 1.90
C ARG A 72 -15.92 0.65 2.67
N GLN A 73 -15.45 -0.38 1.97
CA GLN A 73 -15.09 -1.64 2.59
C GLN A 73 -13.80 -1.49 3.40
N PRO A 74 -13.79 -1.90 4.69
CA PRO A 74 -12.55 -2.01 5.46
C PRO A 74 -11.57 -2.96 4.78
N ALA A 75 -10.31 -2.57 4.75
CA ALA A 75 -9.23 -3.34 4.14
C ALA A 75 -8.01 -3.38 5.06
N PRO A 76 -7.20 -4.44 5.00
CA PRO A 76 -5.98 -4.52 5.77
C PRO A 76 -4.97 -3.46 5.31
N VAL A 77 -4.31 -2.85 6.28
CA VAL A 77 -3.18 -1.93 6.10
C VAL A 77 -1.97 -2.56 6.76
N ARG A 78 -0.87 -2.61 6.01
CA ARG A 78 0.39 -3.20 6.47
C ARG A 78 0.97 -2.41 7.64
N ALA A 79 1.69 -3.12 8.51
CA ALA A 79 2.46 -2.52 9.59
C ALA A 79 3.43 -1.46 9.05
N GLY A 80 3.58 -0.36 9.78
CA GLY A 80 4.47 0.74 9.42
C GLY A 80 3.88 1.79 8.46
N MET A 81 2.65 1.58 7.92
CA MET A 81 2.03 2.57 7.02
C MET A 81 1.25 3.67 7.77
N ILE A 82 0.43 3.28 8.73
CA ILE A 82 -0.34 4.21 9.58
C ILE A 82 0.11 4.05 11.04
N ARG A 83 0.30 2.81 11.47
CA ARG A 83 0.80 2.42 12.78
C ARG A 83 1.83 1.31 12.63
N GLU A 84 2.59 1.05 13.69
CA GLU A 84 3.56 -0.04 13.72
C GLU A 84 2.92 -1.41 13.58
N GLU A 85 1.66 -1.54 14.00
CA GLU A 85 0.88 -2.77 13.93
C GLU A 85 0.01 -2.80 12.66
N ARG A 86 -0.27 -4.02 12.18
CA ARG A 86 -1.25 -4.23 11.11
C ARG A 86 -2.64 -3.87 11.62
N MET A 87 -3.43 -3.20 10.80
CA MET A 87 -4.79 -2.80 11.14
C MET A 87 -5.75 -3.00 9.98
N VAL A 88 -7.05 -3.09 10.28
CA VAL A 88 -8.11 -3.13 9.26
C VAL A 88 -8.94 -1.87 9.41
N VAL A 89 -8.95 -1.04 8.37
CA VAL A 89 -9.65 0.26 8.39
C VAL A 89 -10.29 0.56 7.05
N THR A 90 -11.31 1.42 7.06
CA THR A 90 -11.86 1.96 5.82
C THR A 90 -10.86 2.92 5.17
N PRO A 91 -10.90 3.10 3.83
CA PRO A 91 -10.10 4.10 3.14
C PRO A 91 -10.28 5.52 3.71
N MET A 92 -11.51 5.88 4.10
CA MET A 92 -11.82 7.16 4.73
C MET A 92 -11.11 7.30 6.09
N THR A 93 -11.13 6.25 6.93
CA THR A 93 -10.38 6.23 8.20
C THR A 93 -8.88 6.42 7.95
N ALA A 94 -8.31 5.72 6.98
CA ALA A 94 -6.90 5.83 6.63
C ALA A 94 -6.52 7.26 6.20
N ALA A 95 -7.35 7.89 5.35
CA ALA A 95 -7.14 9.26 4.90
C ALA A 95 -7.18 10.28 6.06
N ILE A 96 -8.10 10.11 7.02
CA ILE A 96 -8.21 10.97 8.21
C ILE A 96 -6.99 10.77 9.13
N LEU A 97 -6.58 9.52 9.36
CA LEU A 97 -5.42 9.20 10.21
C LEU A 97 -4.13 9.81 9.65
N GLU A 98 -3.97 9.81 8.33
CA GLU A 98 -2.80 10.32 7.63
C GLU A 98 -2.96 11.79 7.17
N ARG A 99 -4.05 12.46 7.60
CA ARG A 99 -4.34 13.89 7.31
C ARG A 99 -4.37 14.23 5.83
N ARG A 100 -4.94 13.34 5.01
CA ARG A 100 -5.03 13.49 3.55
C ARG A 100 -6.36 14.15 3.16
N VAL A 101 -6.42 15.48 3.27
CA VAL A 101 -7.64 16.27 3.07
C VAL A 101 -8.24 16.10 1.67
N ASP A 102 -7.42 16.11 0.66
CA ASP A 102 -7.82 15.91 -0.74
C ASP A 102 -8.30 14.48 -1.02
N VAL A 103 -7.69 13.47 -0.37
CA VAL A 103 -8.14 12.08 -0.46
C VAL A 103 -9.53 11.92 0.16
N ILE A 104 -9.84 12.62 1.27
CA ILE A 104 -11.18 12.63 1.88
C ILE A 104 -12.24 13.10 0.85
N ALA A 105 -11.96 14.17 0.13
CA ALA A 105 -12.85 14.69 -0.91
C ALA A 105 -13.00 13.69 -2.06
N ILE A 106 -11.90 13.15 -2.58
CA ILE A 106 -11.90 12.18 -3.68
C ILE A 106 -12.66 10.91 -3.29
N LEU A 107 -12.44 10.37 -2.08
CA LEU A 107 -13.18 9.20 -1.61
C LEU A 107 -14.68 9.45 -1.56
N ALA A 108 -15.11 10.65 -1.14
CA ALA A 108 -16.52 11.03 -1.16
C ALA A 108 -17.09 11.08 -2.58
N ASP A 109 -16.32 11.60 -3.54
CA ASP A 109 -16.71 11.69 -4.95
C ASP A 109 -16.84 10.31 -5.61
N VAL A 110 -15.99 9.35 -5.21
CA VAL A 110 -16.03 7.98 -5.74
C VAL A 110 -17.00 7.06 -4.97
N GLY A 111 -17.80 7.59 -4.03
CA GLY A 111 -18.90 6.87 -3.38
C GLY A 111 -18.72 6.56 -1.89
N ALA A 112 -17.60 6.94 -1.28
CA ALA A 112 -17.37 6.76 0.17
C ALA A 112 -17.89 7.96 1.00
N ARG A 113 -19.00 8.60 0.61
CA ARG A 113 -19.59 9.69 1.40
C ARG A 113 -19.88 9.25 2.83
N ILE A 114 -19.61 10.13 3.77
CA ILE A 114 -19.85 9.89 5.19
C ILE A 114 -21.35 9.79 5.43
N ARG A 115 -21.81 8.69 6.01
CA ARG A 115 -23.23 8.51 6.39
C ARG A 115 -23.52 9.20 7.73
N PRO A 116 -24.78 9.56 7.96
CA PRO A 116 -25.18 10.21 9.24
C PRO A 116 -24.80 9.43 10.49
N ASP A 117 -24.83 8.10 10.43
CA ASP A 117 -24.44 7.21 11.54
C ASP A 117 -22.92 7.14 11.78
N GLU A 118 -22.11 7.50 10.78
CA GLU A 118 -20.64 7.48 10.85
C GLU A 118 -20.03 8.84 11.20
N VAL A 119 -20.80 9.93 11.09
CA VAL A 119 -20.27 11.32 11.23
C VAL A 119 -19.59 11.50 12.59
N ALA A 120 -20.20 11.06 13.68
CA ALA A 120 -19.65 11.21 15.02
C ALA A 120 -18.28 10.52 15.14
N GLN A 121 -18.13 9.32 14.58
CA GLN A 121 -16.88 8.57 14.60
C GLN A 121 -15.77 9.30 13.84
N TYR A 122 -16.04 9.72 12.59
CA TYR A 122 -15.04 10.41 11.77
C TYR A 122 -14.70 11.79 12.30
N TRP A 123 -15.69 12.50 12.85
CA TRP A 123 -15.47 13.79 13.46
C TRP A 123 -14.57 13.67 14.70
N CYS A 124 -14.84 12.72 15.61
CA CYS A 124 -14.00 12.46 16.77
C CYS A 124 -12.60 12.01 16.40
N LEU A 125 -12.47 11.19 15.35
CA LEU A 125 -11.17 10.77 14.84
C LEU A 125 -10.37 11.97 14.31
N ALA A 126 -10.98 12.84 13.51
CA ALA A 126 -10.37 14.05 13.00
C ALA A 126 -9.97 15.02 14.12
N GLN A 127 -10.84 15.20 15.13
CA GLN A 127 -10.56 16.01 16.31
C GLN A 127 -9.36 15.47 17.11
N ALA A 128 -9.28 14.16 17.30
CA ALA A 128 -8.15 13.52 17.99
C ALA A 128 -6.82 13.72 17.27
N ARG A 129 -6.85 13.93 15.96
CA ARG A 129 -5.63 14.26 15.16
C ARG A 129 -5.23 15.73 15.26
N GLY A 130 -6.09 16.61 15.79
CA GLY A 130 -5.82 18.01 16.01
C GLY A 130 -5.62 18.84 14.74
N ASP A 131 -6.04 18.35 13.59
CA ASP A 131 -5.87 19.01 12.29
C ASP A 131 -7.17 19.69 11.86
N THR A 132 -7.17 21.02 11.84
CA THR A 132 -8.35 21.82 11.50
C THR A 132 -8.80 21.64 10.04
N ALA A 133 -7.85 21.37 9.12
CA ALA A 133 -8.18 21.15 7.72
C ALA A 133 -8.90 19.80 7.52
N VAL A 134 -8.47 18.76 8.24
CA VAL A 134 -9.14 17.47 8.24
C VAL A 134 -10.53 17.57 8.85
N LEU A 135 -10.69 18.32 9.97
CA LEU A 135 -11.99 18.60 10.57
C LEU A 135 -12.94 19.28 9.57
N ALA A 136 -12.45 20.34 8.90
CA ALA A 136 -13.23 21.06 7.90
C ALA A 136 -13.61 20.14 6.72
N ALA A 137 -12.72 19.25 6.28
CA ALA A 137 -13.01 18.29 5.22
C ALA A 137 -14.09 17.28 5.61
N VAL A 138 -14.09 16.81 6.87
CA VAL A 138 -15.15 15.92 7.39
C VAL A 138 -16.47 16.68 7.53
N GLU A 139 -16.46 17.89 8.05
CA GLU A 139 -17.65 18.76 8.17
C GLU A 139 -18.27 19.13 6.82
N ALA A 140 -17.45 19.29 5.79
CA ALA A 140 -17.92 19.52 4.43
C ALA A 140 -18.70 18.33 3.83
N GLN A 141 -18.44 17.10 4.33
CA GLN A 141 -19.16 15.90 3.91
C GLN A 141 -20.48 15.71 4.69
N ALA A 142 -20.48 16.05 5.97
CA ALA A 142 -21.66 15.94 6.81
C ALA A 142 -21.56 16.91 8.00
N PRO A 143 -22.68 17.60 8.34
CA PRO A 143 -22.67 18.60 9.41
C PRO A 143 -22.38 17.92 10.76
N ARG A 144 -21.68 18.66 11.62
CA ARG A 144 -21.35 18.23 12.97
C ARG A 144 -22.61 17.85 13.76
N PRO A 145 -22.70 16.66 14.35
CA PRO A 145 -23.81 16.32 15.23
C PRO A 145 -23.84 17.19 16.50
N ALA A 146 -25.03 17.53 16.97
CA ALA A 146 -25.21 18.44 18.11
C ALA A 146 -24.66 17.88 19.45
N ASN A 147 -24.72 16.53 19.62
CA ASN A 147 -24.26 15.84 20.81
C ASN A 147 -23.27 14.76 20.41
N ILE A 148 -21.98 15.07 20.46
CA ILE A 148 -20.91 14.09 20.17
C ILE A 148 -20.21 13.73 21.49
N ASP A 149 -20.24 12.44 21.83
CA ASP A 149 -19.35 11.87 22.84
C ASP A 149 -18.21 11.13 22.17
N CYS A 150 -17.02 11.73 22.21
CA CYS A 150 -15.82 11.15 21.63
C CYS A 150 -15.12 10.12 22.54
N SER A 151 -15.60 9.88 23.74
CA SER A 151 -14.97 8.93 24.66
C SER A 151 -15.02 7.49 24.16
N THR A 152 -16.05 7.14 23.41
CA THR A 152 -16.25 5.83 22.80
C THR A 152 -15.89 5.77 21.32
N ALA A 153 -16.08 6.88 20.61
CA ALA A 153 -15.93 6.94 19.15
C ALA A 153 -14.47 6.91 18.67
N SER A 154 -13.51 7.26 19.51
CA SER A 154 -12.08 7.26 19.16
C SER A 154 -11.40 5.88 19.24
N ARG A 155 -12.11 4.85 19.70
CA ARG A 155 -11.60 3.48 19.66
C ARG A 155 -11.73 2.94 18.25
N LEU A 156 -10.61 2.91 17.54
CA LEU A 156 -10.52 2.10 16.32
C LEU A 156 -10.84 0.65 16.67
N PRO A 157 -11.64 -0.07 15.87
CA PRO A 157 -11.86 -1.48 16.10
C PRO A 157 -10.51 -2.17 16.19
N ALA A 158 -10.27 -2.88 17.30
CA ALA A 158 -9.09 -3.70 17.45
C ALA A 158 -9.11 -4.72 16.31
N SER A 159 -7.94 -4.93 15.69
CA SER A 159 -7.76 -6.02 14.72
C SER A 159 -8.16 -7.32 15.42
N ASN A 160 -9.28 -7.92 15.02
CA ASN A 160 -9.55 -9.29 15.40
C ASN A 160 -8.49 -10.16 14.72
N GLU A 161 -7.62 -10.75 15.55
CA GLU A 161 -6.70 -11.80 15.17
C GLU A 161 -7.44 -13.00 14.58
#